data_2bbd627f48b9337b4c2437408b3a7d98
#
_entry.id   2bbd627f48b9337b4c2437408b3a7d98
#
_cell.length_a   1.000
_cell.length_b   1.000
_cell.length_c   1.000
_cell.angle_alpha   90.00
_cell.angle_beta   90.00
_cell.angle_gamma   90.00
#
_symmetry.space_group_name_H-M   'P 1'
#
loop_
_entity.id
_entity.type
_entity.pdbx_description
1 polymer ?
#
loop_
_entity_poly.entity_id
_entity_poly.type
_entity_poly.pdbx_seq_one_letter_code
_entity_poly.pdbx_strand_id
1 'polypeptide(L)'
;LIAAGVTVVDLSADFRLKDPPIYEKWYAPPPATDLLAQAAVGLPELTGDELAAAAERRAAGEAGLVGCAGCYPTATSLAAAPAIRAGLVDAAAPVVADAVSGVTGAGKKATERTHYCCANENLEAYGVGTHRHTPEIEQILGLEGRLVFTPHLAPLNRGLLSTVTLPLAPGAAPTTEELVELYRDFYAASPLVSVMDAGVQPRTASVAGTCRAQGGVAVHPAGMIVATGASDHLGQGAAGQGVE
;
A
#
# COMPACT_ATOMS: atom_id res chain seq x y z
N LEU A 1 21.01 -14.69 8.81
CA LEU A 1 20.44 -15.41 7.68
C LEU A 1 21.10 -14.94 6.37
N ILE A 2 21.11 -13.64 6.06
CA ILE A 2 21.70 -13.08 4.84
C ILE A 2 23.17 -13.51 4.71
N ALA A 3 23.99 -13.32 5.76
CA ALA A 3 25.40 -13.77 5.78
C ALA A 3 25.59 -15.29 5.58
N ALA A 4 24.54 -16.08 5.76
CA ALA A 4 24.53 -17.52 5.50
C ALA A 4 23.99 -17.88 4.11
N GLY A 5 23.79 -16.92 3.22
CA GLY A 5 23.26 -17.12 1.86
C GLY A 5 21.75 -17.42 1.81
N VAL A 6 21.00 -17.15 2.89
CA VAL A 6 19.56 -17.42 2.94
C VAL A 6 18.79 -16.21 2.45
N THR A 7 17.91 -16.41 1.47
CA THR A 7 16.94 -15.39 1.05
C THR A 7 15.89 -15.20 2.14
N VAL A 8 15.65 -13.94 2.51
CA VAL A 8 14.70 -13.54 3.55
C VAL A 8 13.58 -12.73 2.93
N VAL A 9 12.34 -13.14 3.19
CA VAL A 9 11.13 -12.37 2.93
C VAL A 9 10.61 -11.91 4.28
N ASP A 10 10.76 -10.62 4.56
CA ASP A 10 10.45 -10.03 5.86
C ASP A 10 9.07 -9.37 5.87
N LEU A 11 8.23 -9.80 6.78
CA LEU A 11 6.89 -9.23 7.01
C LEU A 11 6.88 -8.14 8.09
N SER A 12 8.03 -7.91 8.75
CA SER A 12 8.15 -6.82 9.73
C SER A 12 8.26 -5.46 9.03
N ALA A 13 8.43 -4.40 9.81
CA ALA A 13 8.64 -3.06 9.26
C ALA A 13 10.13 -2.74 9.01
N ASP A 14 11.05 -3.64 9.37
CA ASP A 14 12.46 -3.33 9.50
C ASP A 14 13.15 -3.04 8.16
N PHE A 15 12.66 -3.59 7.06
CA PHE A 15 13.29 -3.46 5.74
C PHE A 15 12.37 -2.82 4.67
N ARG A 16 11.33 -2.10 5.09
CA ARG A 16 10.38 -1.44 4.17
C ARG A 16 10.85 -0.07 3.69
N LEU A 17 11.54 0.67 4.57
CA LEU A 17 12.07 2.00 4.28
C LEU A 17 13.55 1.89 3.94
N LYS A 18 13.97 2.50 2.82
CA LYS A 18 15.34 2.43 2.31
C LYS A 18 16.26 3.47 2.93
N ASP A 19 15.72 4.62 3.33
CA ASP A 19 16.47 5.74 3.88
C ASP A 19 16.56 5.63 5.41
N PRO A 20 17.79 5.45 5.98
CA PRO A 20 17.98 5.36 7.42
C PRO A 20 17.48 6.57 8.21
N PRO A 21 17.74 7.82 7.83
CA PRO A 21 17.15 9.00 8.47
C PRO A 21 15.61 9.01 8.52
N ILE A 22 14.94 8.58 7.43
CA ILE A 22 13.48 8.46 7.42
C ILE A 22 13.06 7.33 8.35
N TYR A 23 13.77 6.21 8.31
CA TYR A 23 13.49 5.08 9.21
C TYR A 23 13.57 5.50 10.68
N GLU A 24 14.65 6.15 11.08
CA GLU A 24 14.87 6.58 12.48
C GLU A 24 13.84 7.58 12.98
N LYS A 25 13.32 8.43 12.10
CA LYS A 25 12.23 9.37 12.43
C LYS A 25 10.93 8.68 12.84
N TRP A 26 10.64 7.51 12.24
CA TRP A 26 9.36 6.82 12.39
C TRP A 26 9.43 5.55 13.23
N TYR A 27 10.62 5.00 13.42
CA TYR A 27 10.88 3.77 14.17
C TYR A 27 12.04 3.96 15.14
N ALA A 28 12.36 2.93 15.90
CA ALA A 28 13.63 2.87 16.62
C ALA A 28 14.80 2.72 15.62
N PRO A 29 16.06 3.00 16.02
CA PRO A 29 17.19 2.80 15.13
C PRO A 29 17.18 1.41 14.47
N PRO A 30 17.45 1.32 13.15
CA PRO A 30 17.35 0.06 12.43
C PRO A 30 18.42 -0.95 12.94
N PRO A 31 18.05 -2.23 13.06
CA PRO A 31 18.98 -3.25 13.55
C PRO A 31 20.12 -3.56 12.56
N ALA A 32 19.95 -3.24 11.28
CA ALA A 32 20.92 -3.52 10.22
C ALA A 32 20.82 -2.45 9.11
N THR A 33 21.36 -1.26 9.39
CA THR A 33 21.30 -0.08 8.51
C THR A 33 21.86 -0.33 7.12
N ASP A 34 22.93 -1.14 7.03
CA ASP A 34 23.61 -1.54 5.80
C ASP A 34 22.73 -2.40 4.86
N LEU A 35 21.73 -3.04 5.41
CA LEU A 35 20.80 -3.88 4.63
C LEU A 35 19.57 -3.12 4.11
N LEU A 36 19.25 -1.94 4.65
CA LEU A 36 18.05 -1.19 4.24
C LEU A 36 18.06 -0.86 2.74
N ALA A 37 19.17 -0.33 2.24
CA ALA A 37 19.30 0.03 0.83
C ALA A 37 19.29 -1.18 -0.12
N GLN A 38 19.62 -2.38 0.40
CA GLN A 38 19.69 -3.62 -0.37
C GLN A 38 18.36 -4.35 -0.44
N ALA A 39 17.45 -4.09 0.52
CA ALA A 39 16.15 -4.72 0.56
C ALA A 39 15.29 -4.28 -0.64
N ALA A 40 14.72 -5.24 -1.37
CA ALA A 40 13.69 -4.95 -2.36
C ALA A 40 12.36 -4.69 -1.65
N VAL A 41 11.58 -3.75 -2.14
CA VAL A 41 10.21 -3.54 -1.65
C VAL A 41 9.32 -4.64 -2.22
N GLY A 42 8.70 -5.40 -1.34
CA GLY A 42 7.84 -6.52 -1.70
C GLY A 42 6.41 -6.07 -2.00
N LEU A 43 6.22 -5.48 -3.19
CA LEU A 43 4.91 -5.14 -3.77
C LEU A 43 5.00 -5.40 -5.28
N PRO A 44 4.85 -6.67 -5.72
CA PRO A 44 5.18 -7.11 -7.08
C PRO A 44 4.58 -6.25 -8.19
N GLU A 45 3.37 -5.78 -8.01
CA GLU A 45 2.64 -4.98 -9.00
C GLU A 45 3.25 -3.59 -9.24
N LEU A 46 4.02 -3.07 -8.28
CA LEU A 46 4.59 -1.72 -8.35
C LEU A 46 6.12 -1.68 -8.33
N THR A 47 6.75 -2.71 -7.79
CA THR A 47 8.20 -2.78 -7.56
C THR A 47 8.83 -4.02 -8.21
N GLY A 48 8.22 -4.51 -9.28
CA GLY A 48 8.66 -5.70 -10.00
C GLY A 48 10.13 -5.66 -10.43
N ASP A 49 10.64 -4.50 -10.86
CA ASP A 49 12.05 -4.34 -11.26
C ASP A 49 13.02 -4.58 -10.09
N GLU A 50 12.67 -4.12 -8.87
CA GLU A 50 13.48 -4.36 -7.68
C GLU A 50 13.48 -5.85 -7.29
N LEU A 51 12.33 -6.50 -7.43
CA LEU A 51 12.19 -7.94 -7.16
C LEU A 51 12.93 -8.77 -8.21
N ALA A 52 12.87 -8.37 -9.48
CA ALA A 52 13.65 -9.01 -10.55
C ALA A 52 15.15 -8.90 -10.28
N ALA A 53 15.64 -7.71 -9.93
CA ALA A 53 17.04 -7.52 -9.55
C ALA A 53 17.44 -8.35 -8.31
N ALA A 54 16.55 -8.50 -7.33
CA ALA A 54 16.80 -9.37 -6.18
C ALA A 54 16.84 -10.86 -6.58
N ALA A 55 16.00 -11.28 -7.52
CA ALA A 55 16.01 -12.63 -8.08
C ALA A 55 17.29 -12.92 -8.88
N GLU A 56 17.79 -11.97 -9.66
CA GLU A 56 19.06 -12.08 -10.37
C GLU A 56 20.25 -12.25 -9.42
N ARG A 57 20.33 -11.44 -8.35
CA ARG A 57 21.35 -11.60 -7.31
C ARG A 57 21.26 -12.98 -6.67
N ARG A 58 20.05 -13.45 -6.42
CA ARG A 58 19.82 -14.80 -5.88
C ARG A 58 20.33 -15.89 -6.82
N ALA A 59 20.09 -15.74 -8.13
CA ALA A 59 20.59 -16.69 -9.15
C ALA A 59 22.11 -16.66 -9.24
N ALA A 60 22.76 -15.55 -8.94
CA ALA A 60 24.22 -15.41 -8.85
C ALA A 60 24.81 -15.98 -7.54
N GLY A 61 23.99 -16.55 -6.65
CA GLY A 61 24.41 -17.16 -5.39
C GLY A 61 24.47 -16.20 -4.20
N GLU A 62 24.00 -14.96 -4.36
CA GLU A 62 23.87 -13.99 -3.27
C GLU A 62 22.54 -14.20 -2.50
N ALA A 63 22.51 -13.77 -1.24
CA ALA A 63 21.27 -13.78 -0.48
C ALA A 63 20.34 -12.64 -0.91
N GLY A 64 19.06 -12.92 -1.08
CA GLY A 64 18.03 -11.91 -1.31
C GLY A 64 17.41 -11.41 0.00
N LEU A 65 17.04 -10.13 0.04
CA LEU A 65 16.24 -9.54 1.12
C LEU A 65 15.07 -8.78 0.52
N VAL A 66 13.86 -9.16 0.94
CA VAL A 66 12.60 -8.51 0.50
C VAL A 66 11.84 -8.05 1.73
N GLY A 67 11.55 -6.76 1.82
CA GLY A 67 10.67 -6.18 2.83
C GLY A 67 9.24 -6.09 2.28
N CYS A 68 8.33 -6.96 2.71
CA CYS A 68 6.94 -6.94 2.27
C CYS A 68 6.24 -5.65 2.70
N ALA A 69 5.54 -5.01 1.78
CA ALA A 69 4.79 -3.79 2.06
C ALA A 69 3.72 -4.00 3.14
N GLY A 70 3.44 -2.97 3.92
CA GLY A 70 2.36 -3.00 4.92
C GLY A 70 0.98 -3.00 4.27
N CYS A 71 -0.04 -3.39 5.02
CA CYS A 71 -1.39 -3.55 4.47
C CYS A 71 -2.00 -2.25 3.90
N TYR A 72 -1.87 -1.13 4.61
CA TYR A 72 -2.31 0.17 4.09
C TYR A 72 -1.45 0.64 2.90
N PRO A 73 -0.10 0.56 2.94
CA PRO A 73 0.74 0.82 1.77
C PRO A 73 0.32 0.02 0.54
N THR A 74 0.05 -1.26 0.68
CA THR A 74 -0.43 -2.10 -0.42
C THR A 74 -1.71 -1.55 -1.04
N ALA A 75 -2.80 -1.43 -0.27
CA ALA A 75 -4.09 -1.03 -0.81
C ALA A 75 -4.09 0.42 -1.33
N THR A 76 -3.42 1.34 -0.63
CA THR A 76 -3.35 2.75 -1.00
C THR A 76 -2.50 2.95 -2.26
N SER A 77 -1.34 2.27 -2.32
CA SER A 77 -0.45 2.41 -3.47
C SER A 77 -1.03 1.76 -4.73
N LEU A 78 -1.67 0.58 -4.61
CA LEU A 78 -2.37 -0.03 -5.75
C LEU A 78 -3.54 0.84 -6.26
N ALA A 79 -4.22 1.59 -5.38
CA ALA A 79 -5.26 2.51 -5.81
C ALA A 79 -4.69 3.74 -6.54
N ALA A 80 -3.57 4.30 -6.10
CA ALA A 80 -3.09 5.59 -6.55
C ALA A 80 -2.04 5.54 -7.67
N ALA A 81 -1.24 4.48 -7.71
CA ALA A 81 -0.06 4.39 -8.58
C ALA A 81 -0.34 4.61 -10.07
N PRO A 82 -1.40 4.04 -10.68
CA PRO A 82 -1.61 4.23 -12.12
C PRO A 82 -1.79 5.70 -12.51
N ALA A 83 -2.61 6.46 -11.77
CA ALA A 83 -2.83 7.88 -12.05
C ALA A 83 -1.57 8.72 -11.81
N ILE A 84 -0.82 8.43 -10.75
CA ILE A 84 0.44 9.13 -10.42
C ILE A 84 1.49 8.86 -11.50
N ARG A 85 1.71 7.59 -11.86
CA ARG A 85 2.71 7.20 -12.86
C ARG A 85 2.37 7.65 -14.27
N ALA A 86 1.09 7.85 -14.57
CA ALA A 86 0.63 8.46 -15.84
C ALA A 86 0.79 9.98 -15.88
N GLY A 87 1.26 10.63 -14.80
CA GLY A 87 1.43 12.08 -14.74
C GLY A 87 0.11 12.86 -14.67
N LEU A 88 -0.98 12.23 -14.28
CA LEU A 88 -2.30 12.84 -14.20
C LEU A 88 -2.54 13.61 -12.88
N VAL A 89 -1.63 13.47 -11.92
CA VAL A 89 -1.74 14.06 -10.58
C VAL A 89 -0.85 15.28 -10.45
N ASP A 90 -1.38 16.35 -9.88
CA ASP A 90 -0.63 17.59 -9.62
C ASP A 90 0.54 17.30 -8.67
N ALA A 91 1.76 17.52 -9.16
CA ALA A 91 3.00 17.29 -8.41
C ALA A 91 3.21 18.30 -7.28
N ALA A 92 2.50 19.43 -7.25
CA ALA A 92 2.60 20.44 -6.21
C ALA A 92 1.54 20.32 -5.12
N ALA A 93 0.47 19.58 -5.39
CA ALA A 93 -0.68 19.47 -4.47
C ALA A 93 -0.54 18.25 -3.52
N PRO A 94 -1.13 18.32 -2.32
CA PRO A 94 -1.20 17.17 -1.42
C PRO A 94 -2.14 16.10 -1.96
N VAL A 95 -1.79 14.84 -1.69
CA VAL A 95 -2.64 13.66 -1.92
C VAL A 95 -3.25 13.26 -0.58
N VAL A 96 -4.57 13.02 -0.57
CA VAL A 96 -5.28 12.61 0.64
C VAL A 96 -5.67 11.14 0.52
N ALA A 97 -5.33 10.36 1.53
CA ALA A 97 -5.69 8.95 1.63
C ALA A 97 -6.37 8.66 2.96
N ASP A 98 -7.65 8.34 2.91
CA ASP A 98 -8.43 7.85 4.03
C ASP A 98 -8.63 6.35 3.89
N ALA A 99 -8.20 5.59 4.89
CA ALA A 99 -8.23 4.15 4.80
C ALA A 99 -8.85 3.52 6.05
N VAL A 100 -9.66 2.49 5.84
CA VAL A 100 -10.39 1.76 6.90
C VAL A 100 -9.89 0.33 6.93
N SER A 101 -9.51 -0.16 8.11
CA SER A 101 -9.06 -1.55 8.32
C SER A 101 -9.85 -2.23 9.42
N GLY A 102 -10.06 -3.52 9.25
CA GLY A 102 -10.59 -4.37 10.31
C GLY A 102 -9.62 -4.54 11.49
N VAL A 103 -10.16 -4.92 12.64
CA VAL A 103 -9.46 -4.98 13.95
C VAL A 103 -8.24 -5.91 13.94
N THR A 104 -8.28 -7.00 13.18
CA THR A 104 -7.15 -7.94 13.11
C THR A 104 -5.89 -7.33 12.48
N GLY A 105 -6.02 -6.22 11.73
CA GLY A 105 -4.89 -5.43 11.21
C GLY A 105 -4.07 -4.73 12.30
N ALA A 106 -4.61 -4.53 13.50
CA ALA A 106 -3.90 -3.96 14.63
C ALA A 106 -2.86 -4.90 15.27
N GLY A 107 -2.77 -6.15 14.79
CA GLY A 107 -1.83 -7.15 15.26
C GLY A 107 -2.28 -7.88 16.52
N LYS A 108 -1.38 -8.73 17.07
CA LYS A 108 -1.70 -9.64 18.18
C LYS A 108 -1.68 -9.02 19.58
N LYS A 109 -1.14 -7.81 19.70
CA LYS A 109 -1.04 -7.17 21.03
C LYS A 109 -2.41 -6.68 21.49
N ALA A 110 -2.87 -7.17 22.62
CA ALA A 110 -4.09 -6.69 23.24
C ALA A 110 -3.92 -5.25 23.73
N THR A 111 -4.84 -4.39 23.34
CA THR A 111 -4.91 -2.98 23.76
C THR A 111 -6.35 -2.63 24.09
N GLU A 112 -6.58 -1.51 24.79
CA GLU A 112 -7.93 -1.02 25.07
C GLU A 112 -8.73 -0.86 23.77
N ARG A 113 -8.14 -0.22 22.75
CA ARG A 113 -8.78 0.01 21.43
C ARG A 113 -9.21 -1.30 20.74
N THR A 114 -8.43 -2.36 20.87
CA THR A 114 -8.72 -3.66 20.23
C THR A 114 -9.52 -4.61 21.11
N HIS A 115 -9.85 -4.20 22.34
CA HIS A 115 -10.72 -4.95 23.22
C HIS A 115 -12.14 -4.99 22.64
N TYR A 116 -12.82 -6.14 22.70
CA TYR A 116 -14.11 -6.33 22.04
C TYR A 116 -15.13 -5.24 22.37
N CYS A 117 -15.29 -4.87 23.65
CA CYS A 117 -16.24 -3.85 24.08
C CYS A 117 -15.93 -2.44 23.58
N CYS A 118 -14.68 -2.17 23.18
CA CYS A 118 -14.26 -0.86 22.65
C CYS A 118 -14.25 -0.84 21.13
N ALA A 119 -13.97 -1.98 20.49
CA ALA A 119 -13.88 -2.10 19.05
C ALA A 119 -15.24 -2.37 18.38
N ASN A 120 -16.15 -3.08 19.07
CA ASN A 120 -17.44 -3.42 18.52
C ASN A 120 -18.31 -2.18 18.32
N GLU A 121 -18.99 -2.07 17.16
CA GLU A 121 -19.84 -0.92 16.80
C GLU A 121 -19.14 0.45 16.85
N ASN A 122 -17.80 0.47 16.75
CA ASN A 122 -16.99 1.69 16.80
C ASN A 122 -16.17 1.84 15.51
N LEU A 123 -16.11 3.05 14.99
CA LEU A 123 -15.22 3.47 13.90
C LEU A 123 -14.43 4.69 14.37
N GLU A 124 -13.10 4.59 14.40
CA GLU A 124 -12.26 5.69 14.86
C GLU A 124 -11.04 5.90 13.96
N ALA A 125 -10.67 7.17 13.74
CA ALA A 125 -9.37 7.53 13.17
C ALA A 125 -8.28 7.35 14.24
N TYR A 126 -7.10 6.88 13.81
CA TYR A 126 -5.97 6.72 14.73
C TYR A 126 -4.65 7.05 14.04
N GLY A 127 -3.64 7.41 14.83
CA GLY A 127 -2.31 7.70 14.30
C GLY A 127 -2.27 8.81 13.24
N VAL A 128 -3.19 9.76 13.29
CA VAL A 128 -3.26 10.88 12.34
C VAL A 128 -1.95 11.69 12.41
N GLY A 129 -1.28 11.85 11.27
CA GLY A 129 0.01 12.52 11.16
C GLY A 129 1.21 11.76 11.77
N THR A 130 0.97 10.58 12.39
CA THR A 130 2.02 9.81 13.10
C THR A 130 2.04 8.32 12.74
N HIS A 131 1.20 7.90 11.81
CA HIS A 131 1.11 6.48 11.44
C HIS A 131 2.33 6.06 10.63
N ARG A 132 2.99 4.97 11.05
CA ARG A 132 4.24 4.45 10.49
C ARG A 132 4.17 4.00 9.02
N HIS A 133 2.98 3.81 8.46
CA HIS A 133 2.81 3.52 7.03
C HIS A 133 2.88 4.78 6.15
N THR A 134 2.82 5.99 6.72
CA THR A 134 2.91 7.23 5.92
C THR A 134 4.18 7.28 5.07
N PRO A 135 5.40 7.17 5.62
CA PRO A 135 6.63 7.24 4.84
C PRO A 135 6.77 6.08 3.84
N GLU A 136 6.17 4.93 4.14
CA GLU A 136 6.19 3.79 3.23
C GLU A 136 5.33 4.05 1.98
N ILE A 137 4.12 4.61 2.15
CA ILE A 137 3.26 5.01 1.03
C ILE A 137 3.95 6.12 0.22
N GLU A 138 4.53 7.11 0.89
CA GLU A 138 5.27 8.21 0.26
C GLU A 138 6.43 7.67 -0.59
N GLN A 139 7.23 6.74 -0.05
CA GLN A 139 8.34 6.13 -0.76
C GLN A 139 7.88 5.36 -2.02
N ILE A 140 6.82 4.55 -1.91
CA ILE A 140 6.32 3.73 -3.03
C ILE A 140 5.75 4.61 -4.15
N LEU A 141 5.11 5.73 -3.80
CA LEU A 141 4.39 6.60 -4.73
C LEU A 141 5.16 7.86 -5.15
N GLY A 142 6.34 8.13 -4.58
CA GLY A 142 7.08 9.38 -4.82
C GLY A 142 6.34 10.61 -4.32
N LEU A 143 5.77 10.54 -3.11
CA LEU A 143 4.93 11.60 -2.53
C LEU A 143 5.56 12.26 -1.30
N GLU A 144 6.86 12.22 -1.14
CA GLU A 144 7.54 12.68 0.07
C GLU A 144 7.04 14.03 0.56
N GLY A 145 6.47 14.04 1.78
CA GLY A 145 5.92 15.22 2.45
C GLY A 145 4.60 15.74 1.86
N ARG A 146 3.97 15.04 0.92
CA ARG A 146 2.71 15.45 0.28
C ARG A 146 1.52 14.54 0.58
N LEU A 147 1.73 13.47 1.32
CA LEU A 147 0.66 12.54 1.68
C LEU A 147 -0.01 12.95 2.99
N VAL A 148 -1.32 13.17 2.93
CA VAL A 148 -2.18 13.26 4.12
C VAL A 148 -2.84 11.91 4.30
N PHE A 149 -2.33 11.10 5.24
CA PHE A 149 -2.83 9.75 5.48
C PHE A 149 -3.62 9.67 6.79
N THR A 150 -4.87 9.23 6.70
CA THR A 150 -5.77 9.04 7.84
C THR A 150 -6.26 7.60 7.91
N PRO A 151 -5.63 6.73 8.72
CA PRO A 151 -6.12 5.39 8.94
C PRO A 151 -7.28 5.35 9.94
N HIS A 152 -8.22 4.44 9.71
CA HIS A 152 -9.36 4.19 10.60
C HIS A 152 -9.41 2.72 10.98
N LEU A 153 -9.82 2.43 12.21
CA LEU A 153 -10.14 1.10 12.69
C LEU A 153 -11.66 0.93 12.70
N ALA A 154 -12.15 -0.11 12.02
CA ALA A 154 -13.57 -0.43 11.92
C ALA A 154 -13.89 -1.76 12.63
N PRO A 155 -15.14 -2.00 13.07
CA PRO A 155 -15.56 -3.21 13.73
C PRO A 155 -15.74 -4.38 12.75
N LEU A 156 -14.75 -4.55 11.87
CA LEU A 156 -14.64 -5.63 10.91
C LEU A 156 -13.58 -6.62 11.39
N ASN A 157 -13.82 -7.90 11.20
CA ASN A 157 -12.78 -8.89 11.46
C ASN A 157 -11.64 -8.75 10.42
N ARG A 158 -11.99 -8.76 9.12
CA ARG A 158 -11.04 -8.69 7.99
C ARG A 158 -11.53 -7.70 6.94
N GLY A 159 -10.58 -7.18 6.18
CA GLY A 159 -10.81 -6.28 5.06
C GLY A 159 -10.23 -4.90 5.29
N LEU A 160 -9.72 -4.33 4.22
CA LEU A 160 -9.17 -2.98 4.17
C LEU A 160 -9.72 -2.28 2.93
N LEU A 161 -10.14 -1.05 3.10
CA LEU A 161 -10.55 -0.15 2.02
C LEU A 161 -9.76 1.16 2.16
N SER A 162 -9.09 1.57 1.09
CA SER A 162 -8.44 2.88 1.00
C SER A 162 -9.13 3.73 -0.05
N THR A 163 -9.46 4.97 0.29
CA THR A 163 -9.95 5.99 -0.63
C THR A 163 -8.88 7.06 -0.79
N VAL A 164 -8.40 7.25 -2.01
CA VAL A 164 -7.35 8.21 -2.31
C VAL A 164 -7.90 9.31 -3.21
N THR A 165 -7.79 10.55 -2.74
CA THR A 165 -8.16 11.75 -3.49
C THR A 165 -6.89 12.39 -4.06
N LEU A 166 -6.83 12.48 -5.38
CA LEU A 166 -5.67 12.90 -6.15
C LEU A 166 -6.07 14.14 -6.97
N PRO A 167 -5.51 15.31 -6.68
CA PRO A 167 -5.74 16.51 -7.50
C PRO A 167 -5.24 16.30 -8.93
N LEU A 168 -6.06 16.64 -9.93
CA LEU A 168 -5.66 16.57 -11.33
C LEU A 168 -4.53 17.57 -11.63
N ALA A 169 -3.57 17.14 -12.42
CA ALA A 169 -2.53 18.00 -12.93
C ALA A 169 -3.12 19.12 -13.80
N PRO A 170 -2.54 20.33 -13.82
CA PRO A 170 -2.99 21.42 -14.65
C PRO A 170 -3.12 21.00 -16.13
N GLY A 171 -4.32 21.16 -16.68
CA GLY A 171 -4.63 20.79 -18.08
C GLY A 171 -5.02 19.32 -18.29
N ALA A 172 -4.90 18.47 -17.29
CA ALA A 172 -5.41 17.11 -17.37
C ALA A 172 -6.94 17.10 -17.23
N ALA A 173 -7.62 16.39 -18.13
CA ALA A 173 -9.08 16.29 -18.14
C ALA A 173 -9.52 14.89 -18.63
N PRO A 174 -9.07 13.78 -18.00
CA PRO A 174 -9.51 12.46 -18.39
C PRO A 174 -10.98 12.25 -18.07
N THR A 175 -11.63 11.34 -18.79
CA THR A 175 -12.93 10.80 -18.38
C THR A 175 -12.74 9.64 -17.39
N THR A 176 -13.79 9.23 -16.71
CA THR A 176 -13.76 8.04 -15.84
C THR A 176 -13.44 6.77 -16.63
N GLU A 177 -14.00 6.64 -17.82
CA GLU A 177 -13.79 5.50 -18.72
C GLU A 177 -12.32 5.40 -19.16
N GLU A 178 -11.70 6.53 -19.54
CA GLU A 178 -10.29 6.58 -19.88
C GLU A 178 -9.40 6.20 -18.71
N LEU A 179 -9.75 6.61 -17.49
CA LEU A 179 -9.03 6.19 -16.28
C LEU A 179 -9.17 4.69 -16.02
N VAL A 180 -10.37 4.13 -16.20
CA VAL A 180 -10.58 2.68 -16.00
C VAL A 180 -9.72 1.88 -16.99
N GLU A 181 -9.67 2.27 -18.25
CA GLU A 181 -8.81 1.60 -19.23
C GLU A 181 -7.32 1.76 -18.90
N LEU A 182 -6.87 2.96 -18.51
CA LEU A 182 -5.50 3.18 -18.06
C LEU A 182 -5.13 2.26 -16.88
N TYR A 183 -6.02 2.09 -15.92
CA TYR A 183 -5.80 1.21 -14.77
C TYR A 183 -5.76 -0.28 -15.18
N ARG A 184 -6.61 -0.68 -16.13
CA ARG A 184 -6.62 -2.05 -16.68
C ARG A 184 -5.32 -2.36 -17.42
N ASP A 185 -4.86 -1.44 -18.26
CA ASP A 185 -3.61 -1.58 -18.99
C ASP A 185 -2.42 -1.64 -18.02
N PHE A 186 -2.43 -0.79 -17.00
CA PHE A 186 -1.38 -0.76 -16.00
C PHE A 186 -1.25 -2.09 -15.24
N TYR A 187 -2.37 -2.72 -14.88
CA TYR A 187 -2.40 -3.99 -14.15
C TYR A 187 -2.58 -5.23 -15.04
N ALA A 188 -2.44 -5.11 -16.36
CA ALA A 188 -2.66 -6.24 -17.28
C ALA A 188 -1.78 -7.47 -16.97
N ALA A 189 -0.58 -7.26 -16.45
CA ALA A 189 0.35 -8.31 -16.02
C ALA A 189 0.21 -8.74 -14.55
N SER A 190 -0.74 -8.17 -13.81
CA SER A 190 -0.92 -8.39 -12.36
C SER A 190 -2.19 -9.22 -12.08
N PRO A 191 -2.10 -10.55 -12.07
CA PRO A 191 -3.30 -11.43 -12.06
C PRO A 191 -4.10 -11.35 -10.75
N LEU A 192 -3.52 -10.80 -9.69
CA LEU A 192 -4.19 -10.64 -8.40
C LEU A 192 -4.89 -9.28 -8.25
N VAL A 193 -4.69 -8.35 -9.18
CA VAL A 193 -5.37 -7.05 -9.18
C VAL A 193 -6.51 -7.04 -10.19
N SER A 194 -7.70 -6.64 -9.76
CA SER A 194 -8.87 -6.48 -10.62
C SER A 194 -9.33 -5.03 -10.61
N VAL A 195 -9.49 -4.43 -11.78
CA VAL A 195 -10.02 -3.07 -11.94
C VAL A 195 -11.52 -3.13 -12.20
N MET A 196 -12.29 -2.40 -11.40
CA MET A 196 -13.75 -2.35 -11.51
C MET A 196 -14.19 -1.55 -12.73
N ASP A 197 -15.39 -1.82 -13.21
CA ASP A 197 -16.01 -1.02 -14.29
C ASP A 197 -16.31 0.41 -13.83
N ALA A 198 -16.46 1.33 -14.78
CA ALA A 198 -16.86 2.71 -14.49
C ALA A 198 -18.17 2.75 -13.69
N GLY A 199 -18.18 3.55 -12.63
CA GLY A 199 -19.31 3.64 -11.70
C GLY A 199 -19.40 2.54 -10.65
N VAL A 200 -18.52 1.52 -10.70
CA VAL A 200 -18.47 0.43 -9.71
C VAL A 200 -17.29 0.64 -8.77
N GLN A 201 -17.52 0.45 -7.47
CA GLN A 201 -16.47 0.56 -6.46
C GLN A 201 -16.18 -0.78 -5.79
N PRO A 202 -14.92 -1.06 -5.39
CA PRO A 202 -14.56 -2.28 -4.73
C PRO A 202 -15.18 -2.38 -3.32
N ARG A 203 -15.33 -3.61 -2.83
CA ARG A 203 -15.88 -3.87 -1.49
C ARG A 203 -14.96 -4.82 -0.73
N THR A 204 -14.75 -4.56 0.55
CA THR A 204 -13.95 -5.44 1.43
C THR A 204 -14.46 -6.89 1.43
N ALA A 205 -15.78 -7.09 1.39
CA ALA A 205 -16.39 -8.41 1.37
C ALA A 205 -16.03 -9.25 0.13
N SER A 206 -15.68 -8.59 -0.99
CA SER A 206 -15.33 -9.29 -2.24
C SER A 206 -13.90 -9.85 -2.24
N VAL A 207 -13.04 -9.34 -1.37
CA VAL A 207 -11.61 -9.71 -1.30
C VAL A 207 -11.24 -10.39 0.02
N ALA A 208 -12.10 -10.34 1.03
CA ALA A 208 -11.85 -10.95 2.34
C ALA A 208 -11.54 -12.44 2.22
N GLY A 209 -10.45 -12.90 2.84
CA GLY A 209 -9.99 -14.29 2.78
C GLY A 209 -9.22 -14.66 1.52
N THR A 210 -8.90 -13.68 0.66
CA THR A 210 -8.15 -13.91 -0.60
C THR A 210 -6.84 -13.11 -0.61
N CYS A 211 -5.96 -13.44 -1.60
CA CYS A 211 -4.79 -12.63 -1.95
C CYS A 211 -5.08 -11.68 -3.13
N ARG A 212 -6.34 -11.29 -3.34
CA ARG A 212 -6.73 -10.37 -4.41
C ARG A 212 -6.87 -8.95 -3.90
N ALA A 213 -6.53 -8.00 -4.78
CA ALA A 213 -6.87 -6.60 -4.63
C ALA A 213 -7.89 -6.18 -5.69
N GLN A 214 -8.77 -5.24 -5.34
CA GLN A 214 -9.70 -4.62 -6.28
C GLN A 214 -9.49 -3.11 -6.28
N GLY A 215 -9.40 -2.50 -7.45
CA GLY A 215 -9.28 -1.07 -7.64
C GLY A 215 -10.50 -0.49 -8.35
N GLY A 216 -10.99 0.64 -7.88
CA GLY A 216 -11.99 1.46 -8.55
C GLY A 216 -11.47 2.88 -8.74
N VAL A 217 -11.88 3.55 -9.81
CA VAL A 217 -11.44 4.92 -10.09
C VAL A 217 -12.57 5.72 -10.71
N ALA A 218 -12.62 7.02 -10.38
CA ALA A 218 -13.58 7.95 -10.97
C ALA A 218 -12.98 9.36 -11.03
N VAL A 219 -13.41 10.13 -12.00
CA VAL A 219 -13.18 11.59 -12.05
C VAL A 219 -14.29 12.29 -11.27
N HIS A 220 -13.91 13.12 -10.32
CA HIS A 220 -14.84 13.94 -9.57
C HIS A 220 -14.94 15.35 -10.21
N PRO A 221 -16.14 15.95 -10.32
CA PRO A 221 -16.33 17.28 -10.94
C PRO A 221 -15.52 18.41 -10.30
N ALA A 222 -15.03 18.24 -9.08
CA ALA A 222 -14.16 19.20 -8.40
C ALA A 222 -12.70 19.19 -8.91
N GLY A 223 -12.40 18.52 -10.03
CA GLY A 223 -11.05 18.44 -10.57
C GLY A 223 -10.15 17.44 -9.81
N MET A 224 -10.74 16.36 -9.33
CA MET A 224 -10.03 15.33 -8.57
C MET A 224 -10.22 13.95 -9.20
N ILE A 225 -9.21 13.11 -9.10
CA ILE A 225 -9.38 11.67 -9.27
C ILE A 225 -9.67 11.09 -7.87
N VAL A 226 -10.70 10.27 -7.76
CA VAL A 226 -10.97 9.46 -6.57
C VAL A 226 -10.67 8.02 -6.93
N ALA A 227 -9.63 7.46 -6.33
CA ALA A 227 -9.22 6.09 -6.51
C ALA A 227 -9.48 5.29 -5.22
N THR A 228 -10.06 4.11 -5.35
CA THR A 228 -10.36 3.23 -4.21
C THR A 228 -9.65 1.90 -4.38
N GLY A 229 -9.10 1.39 -3.29
CA GLY A 229 -8.45 0.08 -3.24
C GLY A 229 -8.99 -0.77 -2.11
N ALA A 230 -9.44 -1.99 -2.41
CA ALA A 230 -9.84 -2.96 -1.40
C ALA A 230 -8.92 -4.19 -1.43
N SER A 231 -8.52 -4.66 -0.26
CA SER A 231 -7.73 -5.88 -0.08
C SER A 231 -8.05 -6.54 1.26
N ASP A 232 -7.58 -7.77 1.44
CA ASP A 232 -7.54 -8.39 2.76
C ASP A 232 -6.17 -8.12 3.39
N HIS A 233 -6.15 -7.41 4.51
CA HIS A 233 -4.91 -7.00 5.17
C HIS A 233 -4.12 -8.16 5.81
N LEU A 234 -4.70 -9.36 5.92
CA LEU A 234 -3.99 -10.59 6.33
C LEU A 234 -3.60 -11.46 5.11
N GLY A 235 -4.27 -11.28 3.97
CA GLY A 235 -3.95 -11.89 2.68
C GLY A 235 -2.97 -11.07 1.87
N GLN A 236 -3.46 -10.34 0.87
CA GLN A 236 -2.65 -9.47 0.00
C GLN A 236 -1.88 -8.39 0.76
N GLY A 237 -2.41 -7.86 1.86
CA GLY A 237 -1.73 -6.86 2.69
C GLY A 237 -0.66 -7.43 3.64
N ALA A 238 -0.32 -8.72 3.57
CA ALA A 238 0.66 -9.36 4.45
C ALA A 238 1.24 -10.64 3.84
N ALA A 239 0.88 -11.81 4.37
CA ALA A 239 1.51 -13.08 4.02
C ALA A 239 1.28 -13.51 2.56
N GLY A 240 0.14 -13.17 1.97
CA GLY A 240 -0.15 -13.46 0.57
C GLY A 240 0.85 -12.82 -0.38
N GLN A 241 1.15 -11.56 -0.17
CA GLN A 241 2.15 -10.80 -0.93
C GLN A 241 3.56 -11.38 -0.78
N GLY A 242 3.90 -11.90 0.40
CA GLY A 242 5.20 -12.54 0.63
C GLY A 242 5.36 -13.90 -0.07
N VAL A 243 4.27 -14.49 -0.57
CA VAL A 243 4.27 -15.74 -1.36
C VAL A 243 4.27 -15.46 -2.85
N GLU A 244 3.69 -14.35 -3.27
CA GLU A 244 3.68 -13.88 -4.66
C GLU A 244 5.07 -13.57 -5.18
#